data_8d4add99882dc39894dc9f49ef0b6252
#
_entry.id   8d4add99882dc39894dc9f49ef0b6252
#
_cell.length_a   1.000
_cell.length_b   1.000
_cell.length_c   1.000
_cell.angle_alpha   90.00
_cell.angle_beta   90.00
_cell.angle_gamma   90.00
#
_symmetry.space_group_name_H-M   'P 1'
#
loop_
_entity.id
_entity.type
_entity.pdbx_description
1 polymer ?
#
loop_
_entity_poly.entity_id
_entity_poly.type
_entity_poly.pdbx_seq_one_letter_code
_entity_poly.pdbx_strand_id
1 'polypeptide(L)'
;MYEDIIKLADNLENKLINYRRDFHKYAETGWLELRTASIIARRLTELGYEVLVGEDVCQSDSRMGLPDKDILDKNYARAKEQGADLEFLEKVKNGYTGVIGILNNCDDSVVYNGDGPVVAMRFDIDALGVIEDCSVEHFPTSEGFSSINEGFMHACGHDGHATIGLGVAEVLMNIKDKLRGKVKLIFQPAEEGVRGAKSIVDKGHLDDVNYLLGAHISNNSNSNADLCPGACDALATTKLDVYYHGVSAHAGGSPEKGKNVMLSAATAILNLYAIPRNSKGATRINVGTINAGTGRNVIADIAKLEVEIRGETTEINQYMEDYAIKILEAAALMHGTTVEIKKMGGAYSLTSDKSLMDRVRRVCKESLPEIMVTDFDTASLGGSEDFSYMMKHVQDNGGEATFMMAMTEVYAPAHNRLFDFNEKVLVNAVKVFSAVTYDILKYLEE
;
A
#
# COMPACT_ATOMS: atom_id res chain seq x y z
N MET A 1 -21.14 19.81 15.58
CA MET A 1 -20.19 19.43 14.52
C MET A 1 -19.94 17.91 14.48
N TYR A 2 -19.54 17.24 15.57
CA TYR A 2 -19.37 15.76 15.54
C TYR A 2 -20.66 15.03 15.20
N GLU A 3 -21.81 15.47 15.72
CA GLU A 3 -23.12 14.93 15.32
C GLU A 3 -23.42 15.12 13.83
N ASP A 4 -22.95 16.22 13.22
CA ASP A 4 -23.13 16.45 11.79
C ASP A 4 -22.23 15.49 10.98
N ILE A 5 -21.00 15.24 11.44
CA ILE A 5 -20.09 14.25 10.83
C ILE A 5 -20.71 12.86 10.86
N ILE A 6 -21.27 12.45 12.02
CA ILE A 6 -21.96 11.15 12.16
C ILE A 6 -23.12 11.06 11.15
N LYS A 7 -24.01 12.06 11.13
CA LYS A 7 -25.16 12.09 10.21
C LYS A 7 -24.74 12.07 8.74
N LEU A 8 -23.71 12.84 8.38
CA LEU A 8 -23.20 12.86 7.01
C LEU A 8 -22.66 11.48 6.62
N ALA A 9 -21.85 10.83 7.48
CA ALA A 9 -21.33 9.51 7.22
C ALA A 9 -22.44 8.44 7.14
N ASP A 10 -23.40 8.44 8.05
CA ASP A 10 -24.54 7.51 8.04
C ASP A 10 -25.36 7.63 6.74
N ASN A 11 -25.59 8.85 6.26
CA ASN A 11 -26.30 9.09 5.00
C ASN A 11 -25.56 8.56 3.77
N LEU A 12 -24.27 8.28 3.89
CA LEU A 12 -23.43 7.71 2.80
C LEU A 12 -23.42 6.19 2.76
N GLU A 13 -23.96 5.47 3.76
CA GLU A 13 -23.82 4.02 3.91
C GLU A 13 -24.08 3.25 2.60
N ASN A 14 -25.25 3.41 2.00
CA ASN A 14 -25.58 2.72 0.74
C ASN A 14 -24.65 3.10 -0.41
N LYS A 15 -24.17 4.34 -0.43
CA LYS A 15 -23.25 4.81 -1.47
C LYS A 15 -21.87 4.20 -1.29
N LEU A 16 -21.40 4.07 -0.05
CA LEU A 16 -20.13 3.40 0.28
C LEU A 16 -20.17 1.92 -0.10
N ILE A 17 -21.27 1.21 0.22
CA ILE A 17 -21.46 -0.18 -0.19
C ILE A 17 -21.37 -0.30 -1.73
N ASN A 18 -22.04 0.62 -2.47
CA ASN A 18 -21.97 0.58 -3.93
C ASN A 18 -20.57 0.86 -4.48
N TYR A 19 -19.81 1.81 -3.91
CA TYR A 19 -18.42 2.05 -4.30
C TYR A 19 -17.55 0.80 -4.04
N ARG A 20 -17.63 0.23 -2.83
CA ARG A 20 -16.88 -0.97 -2.47
C ARG A 20 -17.13 -2.12 -3.43
N ARG A 21 -18.42 -2.40 -3.71
CA ARG A 21 -18.83 -3.50 -4.60
C ARG A 21 -18.45 -3.26 -6.05
N ASP A 22 -18.44 -2.00 -6.51
CA ASP A 22 -17.93 -1.65 -7.83
C ASP A 22 -16.42 -1.86 -7.93
N PHE A 23 -15.62 -1.38 -6.98
CA PHE A 23 -14.18 -1.61 -6.96
C PHE A 23 -13.84 -3.10 -6.84
N HIS A 24 -14.55 -3.85 -5.98
CA HIS A 24 -14.38 -5.29 -5.86
C HIS A 24 -14.60 -6.01 -7.17
N LYS A 25 -15.69 -5.69 -7.85
CA LYS A 25 -16.09 -6.29 -9.13
C LYS A 25 -15.07 -6.07 -10.23
N TYR A 26 -14.42 -4.93 -10.25
CA TYR A 26 -13.42 -4.56 -11.25
C TYR A 26 -12.01 -4.54 -10.66
N ALA A 27 -11.66 -5.54 -9.86
CA ALA A 27 -10.38 -5.65 -9.18
C ALA A 27 -9.19 -5.49 -10.13
N GLU A 28 -8.22 -4.64 -9.77
CA GLU A 28 -7.03 -4.30 -10.54
C GLU A 28 -5.80 -4.38 -9.64
N THR A 29 -4.75 -5.08 -10.09
CA THR A 29 -3.52 -5.28 -9.29
C THR A 29 -2.57 -4.10 -9.41
N GLY A 30 -1.58 -4.04 -8.52
CA GLY A 30 -0.64 -2.93 -8.39
C GLY A 30 0.00 -2.45 -9.68
N TRP A 31 0.00 -1.13 -9.89
CA TRP A 31 0.34 -0.37 -11.10
C TRP A 31 -0.63 -0.56 -12.29
N LEU A 32 -1.70 -1.33 -12.10
CA LEU A 32 -2.73 -1.60 -13.11
C LEU A 32 -4.12 -1.10 -12.68
N GLU A 33 -4.22 -0.30 -11.61
CA GLU A 33 -5.45 0.26 -11.02
C GLU A 33 -6.01 1.44 -11.85
N LEU A 34 -5.98 1.27 -13.16
CA LEU A 34 -6.26 2.33 -14.15
C LEU A 34 -7.71 2.82 -14.09
N ARG A 35 -8.67 1.87 -14.02
CA ARG A 35 -10.09 2.20 -13.87
C ARG A 35 -10.38 2.80 -12.52
N THR A 36 -9.91 2.15 -11.46
CA THR A 36 -10.08 2.56 -10.07
C THR A 36 -9.56 3.99 -9.84
N ALA A 37 -8.31 4.26 -10.23
CA ALA A 37 -7.71 5.57 -10.10
C ALA A 37 -8.45 6.65 -10.91
N SER A 38 -8.90 6.33 -12.14
CA SER A 38 -9.64 7.28 -12.99
C SER A 38 -10.99 7.67 -12.39
N ILE A 39 -11.72 6.72 -11.79
CA ILE A 39 -13.00 6.95 -11.11
C ILE A 39 -12.80 7.78 -9.84
N ILE A 40 -11.79 7.44 -9.03
CA ILE A 40 -11.44 8.21 -7.82
C ILE A 40 -11.12 9.66 -8.18
N ALA A 41 -10.27 9.89 -9.19
CA ALA A 41 -9.91 11.22 -9.64
C ALA A 41 -11.12 12.02 -10.13
N ARG A 42 -12.00 11.41 -10.92
CA ARG A 42 -13.28 12.02 -11.35
C ARG A 42 -14.12 12.41 -10.13
N ARG A 43 -14.30 11.50 -9.18
CA ARG A 43 -15.15 11.75 -8.01
C ARG A 43 -14.62 12.87 -7.13
N LEU A 44 -13.31 12.93 -6.89
CA LEU A 44 -12.69 14.03 -6.14
C LEU A 44 -12.85 15.37 -6.85
N THR A 45 -12.72 15.39 -8.18
CA THR A 45 -12.95 16.59 -8.99
C THR A 45 -14.39 17.09 -8.89
N GLU A 46 -15.37 16.18 -8.98
CA GLU A 46 -16.81 16.51 -8.82
C GLU A 46 -17.13 17.05 -7.44
N LEU A 47 -16.43 16.60 -6.40
CA LEU A 47 -16.55 17.10 -5.04
C LEU A 47 -15.91 18.50 -4.85
N GLY A 48 -15.04 18.93 -5.78
CA GLY A 48 -14.39 20.23 -5.74
C GLY A 48 -12.99 20.22 -5.10
N TYR A 49 -12.34 19.06 -5.00
CA TYR A 49 -10.93 18.98 -4.62
C TYR A 49 -10.02 19.43 -5.78
N GLU A 50 -8.86 20.00 -5.45
CA GLU A 50 -7.72 20.04 -6.36
C GLU A 50 -7.19 18.62 -6.49
N VAL A 51 -7.03 18.08 -7.72
CA VAL A 51 -6.70 16.68 -7.94
C VAL A 51 -5.39 16.54 -8.70
N LEU A 52 -4.40 15.91 -8.06
CA LEU A 52 -3.17 15.48 -8.70
C LEU A 52 -3.32 14.00 -9.11
N VAL A 53 -2.82 13.66 -10.29
CA VAL A 53 -2.89 12.30 -10.83
C VAL A 53 -1.64 11.92 -11.60
N GLY A 54 -1.36 10.65 -11.67
CA GLY A 54 -0.37 10.15 -12.60
C GLY A 54 1.06 10.52 -12.25
N GLU A 55 1.78 11.08 -13.22
CA GLU A 55 3.17 11.51 -13.03
C GLU A 55 3.35 12.62 -12.00
N ASP A 56 2.29 13.41 -11.75
CA ASP A 56 2.32 14.44 -10.71
C ASP A 56 2.31 13.82 -9.30
N VAL A 57 1.87 12.56 -9.15
CA VAL A 57 1.78 11.86 -7.87
C VAL A 57 2.96 10.93 -7.62
N CYS A 58 3.41 10.19 -8.63
CA CYS A 58 4.40 9.13 -8.48
C CYS A 58 5.74 9.51 -9.12
N GLN A 59 6.83 9.39 -8.36
CA GLN A 59 8.20 9.52 -8.87
C GLN A 59 8.55 8.30 -9.72
N SER A 60 8.93 8.53 -10.99
CA SER A 60 9.15 7.47 -11.99
C SER A 60 10.13 6.41 -11.55
N ASP A 61 11.31 6.82 -11.09
CA ASP A 61 12.43 5.93 -10.75
C ASP A 61 12.22 5.16 -9.44
N SER A 62 11.20 5.55 -8.67
CA SER A 62 10.87 4.93 -7.37
C SER A 62 9.69 3.96 -7.44
N ARG A 63 9.12 3.72 -8.63
CA ARG A 63 8.06 2.73 -8.84
C ARG A 63 8.68 1.33 -8.93
N MET A 64 8.63 0.58 -7.84
CA MET A 64 9.17 -0.76 -7.76
C MET A 64 8.24 -1.78 -8.39
N GLY A 65 8.80 -2.80 -9.05
CA GLY A 65 8.03 -3.90 -9.62
C GLY A 65 6.99 -3.48 -10.67
N LEU A 66 7.29 -2.45 -11.47
CA LEU A 66 6.42 -2.02 -12.56
C LEU A 66 6.30 -3.13 -13.61
N PRO A 67 5.07 -3.49 -14.04
CA PRO A 67 4.87 -4.47 -15.11
C PRO A 67 5.44 -4.04 -16.46
N ASP A 68 5.72 -5.02 -17.32
CA ASP A 68 6.17 -4.78 -18.69
C ASP A 68 5.12 -4.01 -19.49
N LYS A 69 5.58 -3.27 -20.51
CA LYS A 69 4.73 -2.40 -21.34
C LYS A 69 3.52 -3.11 -21.95
N ASP A 70 3.68 -4.34 -22.42
CA ASP A 70 2.59 -5.12 -23.03
C ASP A 70 1.48 -5.42 -22.01
N ILE A 71 1.84 -5.63 -20.73
CA ILE A 71 0.88 -5.83 -19.64
C ILE A 71 0.16 -4.52 -19.35
N LEU A 72 0.87 -3.40 -19.28
CA LEU A 72 0.29 -2.07 -19.07
C LEU A 72 -0.69 -1.71 -20.19
N ASP A 73 -0.31 -1.89 -21.46
CA ASP A 73 -1.14 -1.58 -22.62
C ASP A 73 -2.42 -2.44 -22.66
N LYS A 74 -2.31 -3.74 -22.34
CA LYS A 74 -3.46 -4.66 -22.25
C LYS A 74 -4.45 -4.22 -21.16
N ASN A 75 -3.95 -3.85 -20.00
CA ASN A 75 -4.80 -3.44 -18.89
C ASN A 75 -5.42 -2.05 -19.12
N TYR A 76 -4.72 -1.15 -19.83
CA TYR A 76 -5.29 0.11 -20.28
C TYR A 76 -6.51 -0.12 -21.20
N ALA A 77 -6.42 -1.03 -22.17
CA ALA A 77 -7.55 -1.38 -23.03
C ALA A 77 -8.72 -1.96 -22.20
N ARG A 78 -8.44 -2.88 -21.27
CA ARG A 78 -9.45 -3.44 -20.36
C ARG A 78 -10.16 -2.34 -19.55
N ALA A 79 -9.39 -1.45 -18.90
CA ALA A 79 -9.95 -0.38 -18.08
C ALA A 79 -10.91 0.51 -18.89
N LYS A 80 -10.55 0.83 -20.14
CA LYS A 80 -11.39 1.59 -21.06
C LYS A 80 -12.71 0.89 -21.36
N GLU A 81 -12.68 -0.41 -21.64
CA GLU A 81 -13.87 -1.24 -21.92
C GLU A 81 -14.77 -1.38 -20.68
N GLN A 82 -14.19 -1.36 -19.50
CA GLN A 82 -14.88 -1.50 -18.22
C GLN A 82 -15.40 -0.18 -17.63
N GLY A 83 -15.37 0.91 -18.39
CA GLY A 83 -15.99 2.18 -17.99
C GLY A 83 -15.11 3.08 -17.13
N ALA A 84 -13.79 3.04 -17.31
CA ALA A 84 -12.87 4.04 -16.77
C ALA A 84 -13.25 5.45 -17.26
N ASP A 85 -13.03 6.46 -16.45
CA ASP A 85 -13.15 7.86 -16.90
C ASP A 85 -12.05 8.17 -17.90
N LEU A 86 -12.43 8.50 -19.14
CA LEU A 86 -11.48 8.62 -20.25
C LEU A 86 -10.52 9.80 -20.13
N GLU A 87 -10.93 10.88 -19.45
CA GLU A 87 -10.05 12.03 -19.21
C GLU A 87 -8.91 11.67 -18.26
N PHE A 88 -9.25 11.01 -17.14
CA PHE A 88 -8.27 10.63 -16.15
C PHE A 88 -7.52 9.35 -16.52
N LEU A 89 -8.13 8.44 -17.29
CA LEU A 89 -7.46 7.24 -17.80
C LEU A 89 -6.19 7.57 -18.58
N GLU A 90 -6.21 8.64 -19.41
CA GLU A 90 -5.02 9.12 -20.11
C GLU A 90 -3.93 9.63 -19.19
N LYS A 91 -4.28 10.20 -18.04
CA LYS A 91 -3.34 10.74 -17.06
C LYS A 91 -2.70 9.66 -16.18
N VAL A 92 -3.41 8.56 -15.94
CA VAL A 92 -2.94 7.44 -15.08
C VAL A 92 -2.30 6.30 -15.86
N LYS A 93 -2.17 6.40 -17.18
CA LYS A 93 -1.55 5.36 -18.02
C LYS A 93 -0.11 5.06 -17.64
N ASN A 94 0.44 3.96 -18.16
CA ASN A 94 1.82 3.52 -17.91
C ASN A 94 2.13 3.25 -16.43
N GLY A 95 1.13 2.82 -15.65
CA GLY A 95 1.30 2.48 -14.24
C GLY A 95 1.47 3.68 -13.30
N TYR A 96 1.01 4.87 -13.71
CA TYR A 96 0.97 6.06 -12.85
C TYR A 96 -0.40 6.18 -12.18
N THR A 97 -0.79 5.18 -11.40
CA THR A 97 -2.16 5.03 -10.89
C THR A 97 -2.40 5.69 -9.52
N GLY A 98 -1.47 6.54 -9.06
CA GLY A 98 -1.66 7.36 -7.86
C GLY A 98 -2.59 8.53 -8.07
N VAL A 99 -3.40 8.85 -7.04
CA VAL A 99 -4.30 10.02 -7.02
C VAL A 99 -4.19 10.73 -5.67
N ILE A 100 -4.11 12.07 -5.69
CA ILE A 100 -4.16 12.88 -4.46
C ILE A 100 -5.24 13.95 -4.61
N GLY A 101 -6.19 13.97 -3.68
CA GLY A 101 -7.16 15.06 -3.53
C GLY A 101 -6.68 16.05 -2.47
N ILE A 102 -6.64 17.34 -2.80
CA ILE A 102 -6.20 18.40 -1.89
C ILE A 102 -7.38 19.33 -1.61
N LEU A 103 -7.71 19.48 -0.34
CA LEU A 103 -8.60 20.51 0.16
C LEU A 103 -7.75 21.54 0.92
N ASN A 104 -7.60 22.71 0.33
CA ASN A 104 -6.88 23.81 0.94
C ASN A 104 -7.89 24.83 1.50
N ASN A 105 -7.90 25.00 2.80
CA ASN A 105 -8.75 25.95 3.49
C ASN A 105 -7.92 26.92 4.37
N CYS A 106 -6.73 27.27 3.85
CA CYS A 106 -5.91 28.31 4.41
C CYS A 106 -6.47 29.65 3.95
N ASP A 107 -6.88 30.51 4.87
CA ASP A 107 -7.35 31.87 4.56
C ASP A 107 -6.14 32.79 4.36
N ASP A 108 -5.82 33.12 3.10
CA ASP A 108 -4.75 34.05 2.73
C ASP A 108 -4.96 35.48 3.32
N SER A 109 -6.15 35.78 3.86
CA SER A 109 -6.49 37.09 4.40
C SER A 109 -6.16 37.27 5.89
N VAL A 110 -5.86 36.20 6.62
CA VAL A 110 -5.53 36.25 8.05
C VAL A 110 -4.04 36.01 8.25
N VAL A 111 -3.29 37.07 8.48
CA VAL A 111 -1.86 37.03 8.83
C VAL A 111 -1.68 36.45 10.24
N TYR A 112 -1.90 35.15 10.40
CA TYR A 112 -1.31 34.37 11.48
C TYR A 112 -0.04 33.70 10.93
N ASN A 113 1.02 33.68 11.70
CA ASN A 113 2.30 33.03 11.35
C ASN A 113 2.10 31.50 11.15
N GLY A 114 1.64 31.09 9.96
CA GLY A 114 1.50 29.69 9.56
C GLY A 114 0.13 29.34 8.98
N ASP A 115 0.16 28.61 7.87
CA ASP A 115 -1.00 28.16 7.07
C ASP A 115 -1.80 27.01 7.74
N GLY A 116 -1.96 26.94 9.03
CA GLY A 116 -2.63 25.84 9.73
C GLY A 116 -1.94 24.46 9.50
N PRO A 117 -2.32 23.42 10.25
CA PRO A 117 -1.70 22.10 10.07
C PRO A 117 -2.16 21.42 8.78
N VAL A 118 -1.29 20.57 8.24
CA VAL A 118 -1.56 19.70 7.10
C VAL A 118 -1.83 18.28 7.59
N VAL A 119 -3.02 17.77 7.31
CA VAL A 119 -3.42 16.39 7.61
C VAL A 119 -3.45 15.59 6.32
N ALA A 120 -2.66 14.53 6.25
CA ALA A 120 -2.72 13.55 5.16
C ALA A 120 -3.39 12.26 5.62
N MET A 121 -4.16 11.65 4.73
CA MET A 121 -4.79 10.34 4.92
C MET A 121 -4.48 9.45 3.73
N ARG A 122 -4.05 8.20 3.99
CA ARG A 122 -3.69 7.25 2.95
C ARG A 122 -4.71 6.12 2.87
N PHE A 123 -5.08 5.80 1.63
CA PHE A 123 -5.95 4.70 1.24
C PHE A 123 -5.29 3.97 0.06
N ASP A 124 -4.94 2.70 0.23
CA ASP A 124 -4.47 1.87 -0.87
C ASP A 124 -5.64 1.42 -1.74
N ILE A 125 -5.33 1.08 -3.02
CA ILE A 125 -6.40 0.86 -4.01
C ILE A 125 -6.20 -0.39 -4.89
N ASP A 126 -5.12 -1.13 -4.69
CA ASP A 126 -4.78 -2.28 -5.52
C ASP A 126 -5.36 -3.60 -5.01
N ALA A 127 -5.53 -4.55 -5.91
CA ALA A 127 -5.97 -5.90 -5.67
C ALA A 127 -4.81 -6.90 -5.78
N LEU A 128 -5.11 -8.16 -5.49
CA LEU A 128 -4.19 -9.29 -5.54
C LEU A 128 -4.40 -10.19 -6.75
N GLY A 129 -3.35 -10.91 -7.16
CA GLY A 129 -3.40 -12.00 -8.12
C GLY A 129 -3.98 -13.28 -7.50
N VAL A 130 -5.24 -13.23 -7.07
CA VAL A 130 -5.97 -14.33 -6.45
C VAL A 130 -7.20 -14.67 -7.29
N ILE A 131 -7.44 -15.96 -7.53
CA ILE A 131 -8.67 -16.44 -8.18
C ILE A 131 -9.76 -16.50 -7.11
N GLU A 132 -10.75 -15.61 -7.24
CA GLU A 132 -11.88 -15.53 -6.33
C GLU A 132 -12.77 -16.77 -6.40
N ASP A 133 -13.36 -17.14 -5.26
CA ASP A 133 -14.30 -18.25 -5.19
C ASP A 133 -15.64 -17.91 -5.87
N CYS A 134 -16.13 -18.79 -6.72
CA CYS A 134 -17.37 -18.60 -7.45
C CYS A 134 -18.56 -19.39 -6.86
N SER A 135 -18.40 -19.96 -5.66
CA SER A 135 -19.50 -20.66 -4.97
C SER A 135 -20.55 -19.67 -4.44
N VAL A 136 -21.77 -20.14 -4.33
CA VAL A 136 -22.88 -19.31 -3.80
C VAL A 136 -22.79 -19.01 -2.31
N GLU A 137 -21.93 -19.72 -1.61
CA GLU A 137 -21.61 -19.48 -0.21
C GLU A 137 -20.69 -18.26 -0.02
N HIS A 138 -19.97 -17.85 -1.07
CA HIS A 138 -19.16 -16.64 -1.07
C HIS A 138 -20.05 -15.40 -1.29
N PHE A 139 -20.11 -14.51 -0.32
CA PHE A 139 -21.03 -13.36 -0.32
C PHE A 139 -20.89 -12.48 -1.58
N PRO A 140 -19.70 -12.10 -2.06
CA PRO A 140 -19.55 -11.36 -3.30
C PRO A 140 -20.18 -12.07 -4.51
N THR A 141 -20.09 -13.40 -4.58
CA THR A 141 -20.71 -14.20 -5.66
C THR A 141 -22.22 -14.23 -5.54
N SER A 142 -22.77 -14.45 -4.34
CA SER A 142 -24.23 -14.49 -4.11
C SER A 142 -24.91 -13.14 -4.39
N GLU A 143 -24.21 -12.04 -4.12
CA GLU A 143 -24.70 -10.67 -4.32
C GLU A 143 -24.32 -10.08 -5.71
N GLY A 144 -23.59 -10.83 -6.53
CA GLY A 144 -23.31 -10.46 -7.94
C GLY A 144 -22.24 -9.38 -8.11
N PHE A 145 -21.34 -9.23 -7.15
CA PHE A 145 -20.23 -8.28 -7.24
C PHE A 145 -18.84 -8.92 -7.17
N SER A 146 -18.71 -10.24 -7.23
CA SER A 146 -17.40 -10.90 -7.36
C SER A 146 -16.64 -10.40 -8.59
N SER A 147 -15.31 -10.49 -8.54
CA SER A 147 -14.44 -9.94 -9.58
C SER A 147 -14.73 -10.57 -10.96
N ILE A 148 -14.92 -9.73 -11.96
CA ILE A 148 -15.01 -10.14 -13.37
C ILE A 148 -13.64 -10.17 -14.06
N ASN A 149 -12.60 -9.68 -13.40
CA ASN A 149 -11.22 -9.74 -13.87
C ASN A 149 -10.58 -11.05 -13.40
N GLU A 150 -10.68 -12.08 -14.26
CA GLU A 150 -10.22 -13.42 -13.94
C GLU A 150 -8.76 -13.41 -13.40
N GLY A 151 -8.57 -14.05 -12.25
CA GLY A 151 -7.28 -14.11 -11.56
C GLY A 151 -6.96 -12.92 -10.65
N PHE A 152 -7.84 -11.94 -10.54
CA PHE A 152 -7.68 -10.77 -9.68
C PHE A 152 -8.84 -10.66 -8.69
N MET A 153 -8.53 -10.35 -7.44
CA MET A 153 -9.51 -10.19 -6.37
C MET A 153 -9.02 -9.19 -5.33
N HIS A 154 -9.91 -8.36 -4.80
CA HIS A 154 -9.64 -7.61 -3.58
C HIS A 154 -9.69 -8.54 -2.35
N ALA A 155 -8.60 -9.25 -2.10
CA ALA A 155 -8.48 -10.23 -1.02
C ALA A 155 -7.75 -9.66 0.22
N CYS A 156 -7.62 -8.31 0.32
CA CYS A 156 -7.00 -7.62 1.45
C CYS A 156 -7.83 -6.41 1.97
N GLY A 157 -8.95 -6.09 1.31
CA GLY A 157 -9.87 -5.02 1.76
C GLY A 157 -9.57 -3.63 1.19
N HIS A 158 -8.68 -3.50 0.20
CA HIS A 158 -8.32 -2.21 -0.39
C HIS A 158 -9.48 -1.58 -1.20
N ASP A 159 -10.45 -2.36 -1.69
CA ASP A 159 -11.74 -1.88 -2.18
C ASP A 159 -12.50 -1.09 -1.11
N GLY A 160 -12.46 -1.57 0.15
CA GLY A 160 -12.97 -0.87 1.31
C GLY A 160 -12.16 0.37 1.66
N HIS A 161 -10.83 0.32 1.58
CA HIS A 161 -9.98 1.48 1.89
C HIS A 161 -10.20 2.62 0.87
N ALA A 162 -10.22 2.32 -0.43
CA ALA A 162 -10.56 3.29 -1.47
C ALA A 162 -11.94 3.93 -1.23
N THR A 163 -12.91 3.11 -0.85
CA THR A 163 -14.27 3.54 -0.52
C THR A 163 -14.32 4.45 0.70
N ILE A 164 -13.60 4.10 1.78
CA ILE A 164 -13.47 4.95 2.98
C ILE A 164 -12.91 6.30 2.60
N GLY A 165 -11.86 6.35 1.76
CA GLY A 165 -11.25 7.59 1.28
C GLY A 165 -12.24 8.49 0.55
N LEU A 166 -13.08 7.95 -0.32
CA LEU A 166 -14.15 8.70 -1.00
C LEU A 166 -15.23 9.17 -0.03
N GLY A 167 -15.60 8.37 0.96
CA GLY A 167 -16.55 8.77 2.02
C GLY A 167 -16.03 9.93 2.85
N VAL A 168 -14.76 9.85 3.28
CA VAL A 168 -14.07 10.93 3.99
C VAL A 168 -14.04 12.20 3.15
N ALA A 169 -13.75 12.08 1.84
CA ALA A 169 -13.77 13.21 0.93
C ALA A 169 -15.12 13.93 0.90
N GLU A 170 -16.22 13.19 0.85
CA GLU A 170 -17.56 13.77 0.86
C GLU A 170 -17.88 14.45 2.20
N VAL A 171 -17.58 13.81 3.33
CA VAL A 171 -17.85 14.38 4.66
C VAL A 171 -17.04 15.66 4.86
N LEU A 172 -15.72 15.64 4.61
CA LEU A 172 -14.85 16.79 4.82
C LEU A 172 -15.20 17.97 3.92
N MET A 173 -15.60 17.71 2.66
CA MET A 173 -16.05 18.79 1.76
C MET A 173 -17.33 19.46 2.27
N ASN A 174 -18.27 18.70 2.88
CA ASN A 174 -19.49 19.26 3.46
C ASN A 174 -19.23 20.13 4.70
N ILE A 175 -18.13 19.91 5.40
CA ILE A 175 -17.77 20.70 6.59
C ILE A 175 -16.57 21.63 6.38
N LYS A 176 -16.14 21.82 5.12
CA LYS A 176 -14.90 22.55 4.79
C LYS A 176 -14.78 23.89 5.49
N ASP A 177 -15.89 24.66 5.58
CA ASP A 177 -15.92 25.99 6.20
C ASP A 177 -15.67 25.96 7.73
N LYS A 178 -15.57 24.78 8.32
CA LYS A 178 -15.25 24.57 9.74
C LYS A 178 -13.83 24.06 9.96
N LEU A 179 -13.07 23.88 8.88
CA LEU A 179 -11.69 23.39 8.91
C LEU A 179 -10.74 24.58 8.68
N ARG A 180 -9.58 24.54 9.33
CA ARG A 180 -8.47 25.46 9.08
C ARG A 180 -7.19 24.67 8.83
N GLY A 181 -6.59 24.84 7.66
CA GLY A 181 -5.42 24.12 7.24
C GLY A 181 -5.66 23.34 5.95
N LYS A 182 -4.85 22.33 5.71
CA LYS A 182 -4.87 21.55 4.48
C LYS A 182 -5.17 20.08 4.75
N VAL A 183 -5.98 19.47 3.87
CA VAL A 183 -6.21 18.02 3.85
C VAL A 183 -5.65 17.44 2.56
N LYS A 184 -4.91 16.35 2.64
CA LYS A 184 -4.44 15.54 1.51
C LYS A 184 -5.02 14.14 1.62
N LEU A 185 -5.83 13.74 0.65
CA LEU A 185 -6.36 12.38 0.52
C LEU A 185 -5.52 11.64 -0.51
N ILE A 186 -4.70 10.70 -0.06
CA ILE A 186 -3.73 9.98 -0.87
C ILE A 186 -4.29 8.60 -1.18
N PHE A 187 -4.66 8.36 -2.44
CA PHE A 187 -5.05 7.05 -2.95
C PHE A 187 -3.83 6.41 -3.57
N GLN A 188 -3.26 5.48 -2.82
CA GLN A 188 -1.97 4.88 -3.11
C GLN A 188 -2.10 3.62 -3.96
N PRO A 189 -1.40 3.51 -5.11
CA PRO A 189 -1.31 2.28 -5.88
C PRO A 189 -0.29 1.30 -5.28
N ALA A 190 -0.38 0.04 -5.69
CA ALA A 190 0.65 -0.98 -5.55
C ALA A 190 1.18 -1.17 -4.11
N GLU A 191 0.28 -1.20 -3.11
CA GLU A 191 0.65 -1.60 -1.75
C GLU A 191 1.08 -3.06 -1.73
N GLU A 192 0.33 -3.93 -2.43
CA GLU A 192 0.62 -5.35 -2.53
C GLU A 192 1.99 -5.62 -3.15
N GLY A 193 2.81 -6.28 -2.36
CA GLY A 193 4.23 -6.43 -2.68
C GLY A 193 5.12 -5.29 -2.18
N VAL A 194 4.55 -4.28 -1.46
CA VAL A 194 5.23 -3.14 -0.84
C VAL A 194 5.99 -2.27 -1.85
N ARG A 195 5.27 -1.75 -2.88
CA ARG A 195 5.88 -1.16 -4.09
C ARG A 195 5.56 0.31 -4.33
N GLY A 196 4.40 0.80 -3.83
CA GLY A 196 3.82 2.07 -4.27
C GLY A 196 4.19 3.29 -3.45
N ALA A 197 4.15 3.18 -2.10
CA ALA A 197 4.29 4.31 -1.19
C ALA A 197 5.58 5.11 -1.39
N LYS A 198 6.71 4.43 -1.63
CA LYS A 198 8.00 5.10 -1.84
C LYS A 198 7.96 6.09 -2.99
N SER A 199 7.25 5.79 -4.07
CA SER A 199 7.15 6.69 -5.24
C SER A 199 6.43 8.00 -4.92
N ILE A 200 5.46 7.98 -4.00
CA ILE A 200 4.71 9.15 -3.52
C ILE A 200 5.57 9.98 -2.56
N VAL A 201 6.30 9.31 -1.67
CA VAL A 201 7.26 9.96 -0.75
C VAL A 201 8.35 10.68 -1.53
N ASP A 202 9.01 10.00 -2.46
CA ASP A 202 10.11 10.55 -3.26
C ASP A 202 9.66 11.69 -4.20
N LYS A 203 8.35 11.79 -4.48
CA LYS A 203 7.76 12.92 -5.22
C LYS A 203 7.60 14.18 -4.36
N GLY A 204 7.74 14.09 -3.02
CA GLY A 204 7.70 15.22 -2.10
C GLY A 204 6.30 15.59 -1.58
N HIS A 205 5.29 14.73 -1.79
CA HIS A 205 3.92 15.06 -1.37
C HIS A 205 3.69 15.08 0.15
N LEU A 206 4.65 14.56 0.91
CA LEU A 206 4.57 14.45 2.38
C LEU A 206 5.48 15.45 3.12
N ASP A 207 6.22 16.32 2.41
CA ASP A 207 7.22 17.21 3.00
C ASP A 207 6.61 18.27 3.95
N ASP A 208 5.36 18.69 3.72
CA ASP A 208 4.62 19.68 4.52
C ASP A 208 3.61 19.03 5.50
N VAL A 209 3.56 17.70 5.61
CA VAL A 209 2.56 16.99 6.40
C VAL A 209 2.91 17.00 7.89
N ASN A 210 1.97 17.47 8.71
CA ASN A 210 2.10 17.48 10.18
C ASN A 210 1.48 16.25 10.84
N TYR A 211 0.37 15.73 10.29
CA TYR A 211 -0.34 14.56 10.79
C TYR A 211 -0.66 13.62 9.65
N LEU A 212 -0.25 12.37 9.80
CA LEU A 212 -0.52 11.32 8.81
C LEU A 212 -1.34 10.19 9.43
N LEU A 213 -2.48 9.91 8.82
CA LEU A 213 -3.40 8.85 9.22
C LEU A 213 -3.48 7.77 8.12
N GLY A 214 -3.40 6.51 8.50
CA GLY A 214 -3.74 5.37 7.66
C GLY A 214 -4.55 4.37 8.46
N ALA A 215 -5.20 3.43 7.79
CA ALA A 215 -5.84 2.31 8.45
C ALA A 215 -5.88 1.07 7.56
N HIS A 216 -5.93 -0.11 8.21
CA HIS A 216 -6.21 -1.38 7.52
C HIS A 216 -7.47 -2.02 8.09
N ILE A 217 -8.34 -2.56 7.24
CA ILE A 217 -9.48 -3.39 7.65
C ILE A 217 -8.95 -4.68 8.25
N SER A 218 -9.38 -5.01 9.47
CA SER A 218 -8.84 -6.12 10.23
C SER A 218 -9.92 -6.85 11.02
N ASN A 219 -9.61 -8.11 11.37
CA ASN A 219 -10.54 -8.97 12.12
C ASN A 219 -10.65 -8.53 13.59
N ASN A 220 -11.88 -8.40 14.09
CA ASN A 220 -12.18 -8.03 15.47
C ASN A 220 -12.44 -9.21 16.42
N SER A 221 -12.27 -10.45 15.96
CA SER A 221 -12.64 -11.68 16.70
C SER A 221 -12.05 -11.76 18.12
N ASN A 222 -10.95 -11.07 18.39
CA ASN A 222 -10.27 -11.08 19.69
C ASN A 222 -10.68 -9.94 20.64
N SER A 223 -11.42 -8.92 20.18
CA SER A 223 -11.67 -7.71 20.97
C SER A 223 -13.11 -7.19 20.91
N ASN A 224 -13.93 -7.62 19.94
CA ASN A 224 -15.23 -7.04 19.60
C ASN A 224 -15.19 -5.50 19.40
N ALA A 225 -14.02 -4.91 19.20
CA ALA A 225 -13.85 -3.49 18.97
C ALA A 225 -14.05 -3.13 17.50
N ASP A 226 -14.38 -1.87 17.22
CA ASP A 226 -14.48 -1.31 15.87
C ASP A 226 -13.17 -0.65 15.44
N LEU A 227 -12.29 -0.30 16.40
CA LEU A 227 -11.05 0.43 16.13
C LEU A 227 -9.94 0.08 17.12
N CYS A 228 -8.72 -0.14 16.59
CA CYS A 228 -7.48 -0.02 17.35
C CYS A 228 -6.70 1.21 16.85
N PRO A 229 -6.23 2.12 17.75
CA PRO A 229 -5.63 3.39 17.35
C PRO A 229 -4.30 3.29 16.63
N GLY A 230 -3.60 2.16 16.71
CA GLY A 230 -2.32 1.93 16.08
C GLY A 230 -2.08 0.48 15.68
N ALA A 231 -1.09 0.26 14.85
CA ALA A 231 -0.59 -1.07 14.47
C ALA A 231 0.85 -1.28 14.98
N CYS A 232 1.21 -2.56 15.15
CA CYS A 232 2.55 -3.01 15.50
C CYS A 232 2.94 -4.28 14.72
N ASP A 233 4.15 -4.78 14.96
CA ASP A 233 4.68 -6.03 14.39
C ASP A 233 4.74 -6.07 12.86
N ALA A 234 4.77 -4.91 12.19
CA ALA A 234 5.08 -4.82 10.77
C ALA A 234 6.60 -4.96 10.59
N LEU A 235 7.04 -6.06 9.99
CA LEU A 235 8.45 -6.31 9.72
C LEU A 235 8.94 -5.45 8.56
N ALA A 236 10.13 -4.87 8.70
CA ALA A 236 10.82 -4.30 7.56
C ALA A 236 11.15 -5.41 6.55
N THR A 237 11.03 -5.11 5.26
CA THR A 237 11.26 -6.08 4.18
C THR A 237 11.97 -5.47 2.99
N THR A 238 12.72 -6.30 2.26
CA THR A 238 13.29 -6.00 0.95
C THR A 238 13.07 -7.18 0.03
N LYS A 239 12.55 -6.93 -1.17
CA LYS A 239 12.32 -7.92 -2.22
C LYS A 239 13.25 -7.62 -3.39
N LEU A 240 14.02 -8.62 -3.82
CA LEU A 240 15.03 -8.48 -4.87
C LEU A 240 14.79 -9.49 -5.99
N ASP A 241 14.84 -9.00 -7.24
CA ASP A 241 15.09 -9.83 -8.43
C ASP A 241 16.56 -9.75 -8.76
N VAL A 242 17.19 -10.92 -8.89
CA VAL A 242 18.63 -11.06 -9.13
C VAL A 242 18.85 -11.78 -10.44
N TYR A 243 19.56 -11.14 -11.38
CA TYR A 243 19.86 -11.70 -12.68
C TYR A 243 21.36 -11.91 -12.80
N TYR A 244 21.79 -13.19 -12.97
CA TYR A 244 23.15 -13.52 -13.32
C TYR A 244 23.28 -13.68 -14.84
N HIS A 245 24.30 -13.05 -15.43
CA HIS A 245 24.64 -13.14 -16.85
C HIS A 245 26.01 -13.76 -17.03
N GLY A 246 26.07 -14.80 -17.85
CA GLY A 246 27.26 -15.58 -18.14
C GLY A 246 27.57 -15.67 -19.63
N VAL A 247 28.19 -16.78 -20.04
CA VAL A 247 28.47 -17.09 -21.43
C VAL A 247 28.14 -18.54 -21.70
N SER A 248 27.24 -18.79 -22.65
CA SER A 248 26.89 -20.15 -23.07
C SER A 248 28.02 -20.81 -23.84
N ALA A 249 28.15 -22.12 -23.68
CA ALA A 249 29.09 -22.95 -24.42
C ALA A 249 28.61 -24.40 -24.50
N HIS A 250 29.19 -25.19 -25.42
CA HIS A 250 28.88 -26.61 -25.49
C HIS A 250 29.56 -27.36 -24.33
N ALA A 251 28.76 -27.92 -23.43
CA ALA A 251 29.27 -28.51 -22.19
C ALA A 251 30.28 -29.65 -22.37
N GLY A 252 30.21 -30.39 -23.47
CA GLY A 252 31.16 -31.48 -23.78
C GLY A 252 32.23 -31.10 -24.78
N GLY A 253 32.04 -30.05 -25.60
CA GLY A 253 32.96 -29.71 -26.69
C GLY A 253 33.98 -28.59 -26.39
N SER A 254 33.55 -27.61 -25.58
CA SER A 254 34.40 -26.43 -25.23
C SER A 254 33.92 -25.78 -23.92
N PRO A 255 33.86 -26.54 -22.78
CA PRO A 255 33.37 -26.04 -21.53
C PRO A 255 34.15 -24.85 -20.98
N GLU A 256 35.46 -24.75 -21.27
CA GLU A 256 36.32 -23.65 -20.83
C GLU A 256 35.96 -22.29 -21.43
N LYS A 257 35.15 -22.26 -22.50
CA LYS A 257 34.66 -21.00 -23.11
C LYS A 257 33.42 -20.46 -22.45
N GLY A 258 32.75 -21.27 -21.63
CA GLY A 258 31.56 -20.90 -20.93
C GLY A 258 31.83 -20.17 -19.61
N LYS A 259 30.83 -19.33 -19.17
CA LYS A 259 30.76 -18.76 -17.81
C LYS A 259 29.43 -19.20 -17.23
N ASN A 260 29.47 -20.17 -16.33
CA ASN A 260 28.29 -20.91 -15.89
C ASN A 260 27.57 -20.18 -14.74
N VAL A 261 26.41 -19.58 -15.01
CA VAL A 261 25.58 -18.89 -13.98
C VAL A 261 24.97 -19.82 -12.95
N MET A 262 24.85 -21.14 -13.24
CA MET A 262 24.40 -22.11 -12.23
C MET A 262 25.33 -22.13 -11.02
N LEU A 263 26.62 -21.95 -11.22
CA LEU A 263 27.61 -21.91 -10.13
C LEU A 263 27.43 -20.63 -9.32
N SER A 264 27.22 -19.48 -9.97
CA SER A 264 26.96 -18.21 -9.28
C SER A 264 25.68 -18.29 -8.45
N ALA A 265 24.59 -18.77 -9.03
CA ALA A 265 23.31 -18.92 -8.34
C ALA A 265 23.41 -19.88 -7.14
N ALA A 266 24.02 -21.07 -7.31
CA ALA A 266 24.20 -22.04 -6.24
C ALA A 266 25.05 -21.49 -5.09
N THR A 267 26.18 -20.83 -5.43
CA THR A 267 27.06 -20.16 -4.45
C THR A 267 26.32 -19.08 -3.69
N ALA A 268 25.54 -18.24 -4.38
CA ALA A 268 24.74 -17.20 -3.77
C ALA A 268 23.71 -17.79 -2.79
N ILE A 269 22.90 -18.76 -3.22
CA ILE A 269 21.85 -19.36 -2.38
C ILE A 269 22.45 -19.92 -1.08
N LEU A 270 23.51 -20.72 -1.15
CA LEU A 270 24.11 -21.31 0.06
C LEU A 270 24.61 -20.23 1.03
N ASN A 271 25.23 -19.16 0.53
CA ASN A 271 25.79 -18.11 1.36
C ASN A 271 24.72 -17.11 1.86
N LEU A 272 23.63 -16.88 1.13
CA LEU A 272 22.49 -16.08 1.62
C LEU A 272 21.89 -16.70 2.88
N TYR A 273 21.69 -18.02 2.92
CA TYR A 273 21.20 -18.72 4.12
C TYR A 273 22.24 -18.79 5.25
N ALA A 274 23.52 -18.58 4.96
CA ALA A 274 24.62 -18.52 5.93
C ALA A 274 24.85 -17.13 6.55
N ILE A 275 24.10 -16.09 6.17
CA ILE A 275 24.20 -14.75 6.78
C ILE A 275 24.02 -14.87 8.29
N PRO A 276 24.94 -14.32 9.12
CA PRO A 276 24.83 -14.34 10.57
C PRO A 276 23.55 -13.65 11.04
N ARG A 277 22.83 -14.30 11.93
CA ARG A 277 21.60 -13.72 12.49
C ARG A 277 21.94 -12.55 13.43
N ASN A 278 21.08 -11.53 13.47
CA ASN A 278 21.27 -10.38 14.33
C ASN A 278 20.81 -10.70 15.77
N SER A 279 21.62 -10.37 16.78
CA SER A 279 21.28 -10.60 18.18
C SER A 279 20.25 -9.61 18.74
N LYS A 280 19.97 -8.51 18.02
CA LYS A 280 19.06 -7.45 18.45
C LYS A 280 17.61 -7.66 18.02
N GLY A 281 17.33 -8.66 17.17
CA GLY A 281 15.97 -8.95 16.74
C GLY A 281 15.90 -10.00 15.63
N ALA A 282 14.68 -10.32 15.22
CA ALA A 282 14.39 -11.35 14.25
C ALA A 282 14.90 -10.99 12.84
N THR A 283 15.43 -11.99 12.15
CA THR A 283 15.86 -11.89 10.75
C THR A 283 15.27 -13.04 9.94
N ARG A 284 14.89 -12.78 8.69
CA ARG A 284 14.46 -13.80 7.74
C ARG A 284 15.13 -13.54 6.38
N ILE A 285 15.40 -14.60 5.66
CA ILE A 285 15.78 -14.58 4.25
C ILE A 285 15.21 -15.79 3.56
N ASN A 286 14.68 -15.60 2.36
CA ASN A 286 14.16 -16.68 1.53
C ASN A 286 14.52 -16.44 0.06
N VAL A 287 15.00 -17.48 -0.61
CA VAL A 287 15.10 -17.53 -2.07
C VAL A 287 13.87 -18.32 -2.53
N GLY A 288 12.85 -17.60 -3.01
CA GLY A 288 11.54 -18.16 -3.34
C GLY A 288 11.52 -18.89 -4.67
N THR A 289 12.25 -18.35 -5.66
CA THR A 289 12.35 -18.96 -7.01
C THR A 289 13.75 -18.92 -7.52
N ILE A 290 14.07 -19.89 -8.41
CA ILE A 290 15.25 -19.90 -9.26
C ILE A 290 14.88 -20.45 -10.64
N ASN A 291 15.22 -19.72 -11.70
CA ASN A 291 15.09 -20.15 -13.09
C ASN A 291 16.43 -19.98 -13.78
N ALA A 292 17.01 -21.06 -14.33
CA ALA A 292 18.32 -21.02 -14.93
C ALA A 292 18.52 -22.07 -16.03
N GLY A 293 19.23 -21.69 -17.07
CA GLY A 293 19.65 -22.56 -18.17
C GLY A 293 18.54 -23.00 -19.12
N THR A 294 18.94 -23.65 -20.24
CA THR A 294 18.05 -24.05 -21.33
C THR A 294 18.15 -25.53 -21.72
N GLY A 295 19.22 -26.21 -21.36
CA GLY A 295 19.39 -27.60 -21.72
C GLY A 295 20.63 -28.24 -21.09
N ARG A 296 20.62 -29.57 -20.96
CA ARG A 296 21.66 -30.35 -20.25
C ARG A 296 23.06 -30.30 -20.87
N ASN A 297 23.18 -29.98 -22.16
CA ASN A 297 24.42 -29.93 -22.91
C ASN A 297 24.89 -28.51 -23.23
N VAL A 298 24.23 -27.48 -22.64
CA VAL A 298 24.57 -26.07 -22.77
C VAL A 298 24.99 -25.54 -21.40
N ILE A 299 26.12 -24.87 -21.30
CA ILE A 299 26.51 -24.10 -20.12
C ILE A 299 25.56 -22.92 -20.00
N ALA A 300 24.90 -22.80 -18.87
CA ALA A 300 23.86 -21.77 -18.62
C ALA A 300 24.49 -20.38 -18.57
N ASP A 301 23.91 -19.43 -19.29
CA ASP A 301 24.30 -18.03 -19.39
C ASP A 301 23.35 -17.04 -18.77
N ILE A 302 22.15 -17.47 -18.37
CA ILE A 302 21.16 -16.66 -17.64
C ILE A 302 20.60 -17.45 -16.46
N ALA A 303 20.52 -16.78 -15.28
CA ALA A 303 19.78 -17.24 -14.12
C ALA A 303 19.05 -16.07 -13.49
N LYS A 304 17.79 -16.28 -13.10
CA LYS A 304 16.98 -15.35 -12.29
C LYS A 304 16.67 -15.99 -10.94
N LEU A 305 16.86 -15.22 -9.84
CA LEU A 305 16.41 -15.56 -8.49
C LEU A 305 15.46 -14.48 -7.99
N GLU A 306 14.47 -14.87 -7.21
CA GLU A 306 13.62 -13.96 -6.46
C GLU A 306 13.86 -14.16 -4.96
N VAL A 307 14.29 -13.10 -4.28
CA VAL A 307 14.78 -13.14 -2.90
C VAL A 307 13.95 -12.19 -2.04
N GLU A 308 13.50 -12.67 -0.88
CA GLU A 308 12.88 -11.83 0.15
C GLU A 308 13.75 -11.81 1.40
N ILE A 309 13.94 -10.62 1.96
CA ILE A 309 14.68 -10.35 3.19
C ILE A 309 13.73 -9.66 4.15
N ARG A 310 13.76 -10.03 5.45
CA ARG A 310 12.99 -9.33 6.49
C ARG A 310 13.82 -9.15 7.74
N GLY A 311 13.61 -8.00 8.40
CA GLY A 311 14.16 -7.65 9.71
C GLY A 311 13.07 -7.18 10.66
N GLU A 312 13.23 -7.43 11.96
CA GLU A 312 12.31 -6.92 12.98
C GLU A 312 12.26 -5.38 12.98
N THR A 313 13.40 -4.74 12.75
CA THR A 313 13.51 -3.29 12.54
C THR A 313 14.10 -2.97 11.17
N THR A 314 13.96 -1.72 10.76
CA THR A 314 14.54 -1.19 9.51
C THR A 314 16.07 -1.40 9.49
N GLU A 315 16.76 -1.15 10.61
CA GLU A 315 18.23 -1.30 10.72
C GLU A 315 18.65 -2.78 10.59
N ILE A 316 17.86 -3.69 11.17
CA ILE A 316 18.14 -5.13 11.06
C ILE A 316 17.89 -5.60 9.63
N ASN A 317 16.86 -5.10 8.96
CA ASN A 317 16.61 -5.40 7.54
C ASN A 317 17.74 -4.88 6.66
N GLN A 318 18.21 -3.64 6.90
CA GLN A 318 19.33 -3.05 6.16
C GLN A 318 20.62 -3.86 6.33
N TYR A 319 20.92 -4.30 7.56
CA TYR A 319 22.03 -5.21 7.81
C TYR A 319 21.96 -6.47 6.96
N MET A 320 20.80 -7.10 6.86
CA MET A 320 20.58 -8.31 6.07
C MET A 320 20.68 -8.02 4.56
N GLU A 321 20.12 -6.89 4.10
CA GLU A 321 20.17 -6.44 2.69
C GLU A 321 21.64 -6.18 2.27
N ASP A 322 22.42 -5.47 3.07
CA ASP A 322 23.83 -5.18 2.79
C ASP A 322 24.68 -6.45 2.68
N TYR A 323 24.43 -7.44 3.54
CA TYR A 323 25.09 -8.73 3.45
C TYR A 323 24.67 -9.50 2.19
N ALA A 324 23.39 -9.51 1.87
CA ALA A 324 22.87 -10.20 0.70
C ALA A 324 23.46 -9.64 -0.59
N ILE A 325 23.49 -8.32 -0.76
CA ILE A 325 24.09 -7.67 -1.93
C ILE A 325 25.55 -8.06 -2.10
N LYS A 326 26.36 -8.00 -1.03
CA LYS A 326 27.78 -8.40 -1.08
C LYS A 326 27.95 -9.88 -1.49
N ILE A 327 27.09 -10.77 -0.99
CA ILE A 327 27.13 -12.19 -1.34
C ILE A 327 26.80 -12.39 -2.82
N LEU A 328 25.76 -11.71 -3.32
CA LEU A 328 25.32 -11.81 -4.71
C LEU A 328 26.41 -11.34 -5.67
N GLU A 329 27.06 -10.22 -5.38
CA GLU A 329 28.18 -9.68 -6.15
C GLU A 329 29.43 -10.59 -6.09
N ALA A 330 29.77 -11.08 -4.89
CA ALA A 330 30.91 -11.99 -4.70
C ALA A 330 30.69 -13.33 -5.44
N ALA A 331 29.49 -13.86 -5.48
CA ALA A 331 29.15 -15.07 -6.22
C ALA A 331 29.32 -14.88 -7.74
N ALA A 332 28.98 -13.73 -8.28
CA ALA A 332 29.24 -13.39 -9.67
C ALA A 332 30.76 -13.35 -9.96
N LEU A 333 31.50 -12.62 -9.13
CA LEU A 333 32.95 -12.46 -9.27
C LEU A 333 33.68 -13.81 -9.21
N MET A 334 33.29 -14.69 -8.26
CA MET A 334 33.91 -16.01 -8.08
C MET A 334 33.87 -16.90 -9.36
N HIS A 335 32.78 -16.78 -10.12
CA HIS A 335 32.55 -17.62 -11.30
C HIS A 335 32.69 -16.84 -12.62
N GLY A 336 33.20 -15.60 -12.58
CA GLY A 336 33.45 -14.76 -13.75
C GLY A 336 32.22 -14.36 -14.54
N THR A 337 31.06 -14.34 -13.88
CA THR A 337 29.76 -13.85 -14.40
C THR A 337 29.53 -12.40 -13.99
N THR A 338 28.42 -11.79 -14.42
CA THR A 338 27.96 -10.49 -13.92
C THR A 338 26.60 -10.65 -13.24
N VAL A 339 26.23 -9.69 -12.37
CA VAL A 339 24.96 -9.69 -11.67
C VAL A 339 24.29 -8.33 -11.83
N GLU A 340 22.97 -8.36 -12.07
CA GLU A 340 22.05 -7.22 -11.97
C GLU A 340 21.08 -7.50 -10.83
N ILE A 341 20.94 -6.54 -9.90
CA ILE A 341 20.05 -6.65 -8.73
C ILE A 341 19.02 -5.55 -8.83
N LYS A 342 17.73 -5.93 -8.86
CA LYS A 342 16.59 -5.00 -8.90
C LYS A 342 15.80 -5.08 -7.60
N LYS A 343 15.55 -3.93 -6.96
CA LYS A 343 14.63 -3.85 -5.84
C LYS A 343 13.19 -3.83 -6.35
N MET A 344 12.42 -4.84 -6.00
CA MET A 344 11.07 -5.06 -6.49
C MET A 344 10.01 -4.63 -5.50
N GLY A 345 10.39 -4.35 -4.26
CA GLY A 345 9.52 -3.89 -3.19
C GLY A 345 10.30 -3.72 -1.90
N GLY A 346 9.75 -2.98 -0.96
CA GLY A 346 10.33 -2.77 0.35
C GLY A 346 9.39 -2.03 1.30
N ALA A 347 9.63 -2.20 2.59
CA ALA A 347 8.95 -1.47 3.66
C ALA A 347 9.87 -1.32 4.86
N TYR A 348 9.67 -0.25 5.63
CA TYR A 348 10.29 -0.07 6.93
C TYR A 348 9.49 -0.81 8.02
N SER A 349 10.06 -0.97 9.21
CA SER A 349 9.28 -1.32 10.40
C SER A 349 8.37 -0.15 10.77
N LEU A 350 7.15 -0.48 11.23
CA LEU A 350 6.11 0.52 11.49
C LEU A 350 6.00 0.79 12.99
N THR A 351 5.93 2.07 13.36
CA THR A 351 5.70 2.51 14.75
C THR A 351 4.78 3.73 14.73
N SER A 352 3.59 3.60 15.31
CA SER A 352 2.63 4.70 15.48
C SER A 352 3.01 5.63 16.61
N ASP A 353 2.80 6.95 16.43
CA ASP A 353 3.06 7.95 17.47
C ASP A 353 2.00 7.92 18.57
N LYS A 354 2.46 7.82 19.82
CA LYS A 354 1.59 7.69 20.99
C LYS A 354 0.63 8.87 21.15
N SER A 355 1.09 10.08 20.93
CA SER A 355 0.29 11.32 21.01
C SER A 355 -0.88 11.29 20.04
N LEU A 356 -0.64 10.85 18.79
CA LEU A 356 -1.69 10.76 17.78
C LEU A 356 -2.65 9.59 18.06
N MET A 357 -2.16 8.43 18.53
CA MET A 357 -3.01 7.32 18.99
C MET A 357 -3.92 7.75 20.14
N ASP A 358 -3.38 8.51 21.12
CA ASP A 358 -4.17 9.03 22.25
C ASP A 358 -5.23 10.02 21.77
N ARG A 359 -4.93 10.87 20.79
CA ARG A 359 -5.90 11.77 20.17
C ARG A 359 -7.03 10.98 19.49
N VAL A 360 -6.70 9.98 18.67
CA VAL A 360 -7.70 9.09 18.04
C VAL A 360 -8.61 8.47 19.10
N ARG A 361 -8.03 7.88 20.13
CA ARG A 361 -8.78 7.26 21.24
C ARG A 361 -9.70 8.26 21.96
N ARG A 362 -9.20 9.46 22.25
CA ARG A 362 -9.95 10.51 22.93
C ARG A 362 -11.13 10.96 22.06
N VAL A 363 -10.90 11.27 20.79
CA VAL A 363 -11.94 11.73 19.86
C VAL A 363 -13.05 10.68 19.73
N CYS A 364 -12.70 9.41 19.57
CA CYS A 364 -13.69 8.35 19.49
C CYS A 364 -14.49 8.24 20.80
N LYS A 365 -13.86 8.18 21.96
CA LYS A 365 -14.54 8.04 23.26
C LYS A 365 -15.45 9.22 23.58
N GLU A 366 -15.05 10.44 23.24
CA GLU A 366 -15.79 11.66 23.59
C GLU A 366 -16.86 12.03 22.55
N SER A 367 -16.67 11.69 21.28
CA SER A 367 -17.46 12.24 20.18
C SER A 367 -18.13 11.20 19.27
N LEU A 368 -17.71 9.93 19.32
CA LEU A 368 -18.26 8.83 18.53
C LEU A 368 -18.66 7.65 19.43
N PRO A 369 -19.70 7.80 20.27
CA PRO A 369 -20.03 6.83 21.31
C PRO A 369 -20.40 5.43 20.78
N GLU A 370 -20.75 5.32 19.51
CA GLU A 370 -21.04 4.05 18.84
C GLU A 370 -19.78 3.30 18.41
N ILE A 371 -18.59 3.93 18.39
CA ILE A 371 -17.33 3.31 17.98
C ILE A 371 -16.61 2.75 19.20
N MET A 372 -16.53 1.43 19.27
CA MET A 372 -15.80 0.75 20.34
C MET A 372 -14.29 0.72 20.02
N VAL A 373 -13.51 1.41 20.86
CA VAL A 373 -12.03 1.44 20.74
C VAL A 373 -11.42 0.41 21.69
N THR A 374 -10.38 -0.30 21.22
CA THR A 374 -9.64 -1.26 22.05
C THR A 374 -9.06 -0.63 23.33
N ASP A 375 -8.86 -1.42 24.38
CA ASP A 375 -8.18 -0.96 25.60
C ASP A 375 -6.65 -0.92 25.43
N PHE A 376 -6.12 -1.62 24.45
CA PHE A 376 -4.68 -1.58 24.06
C PHE A 376 -4.45 -0.59 22.91
N ASP A 377 -3.21 -0.11 22.79
CA ASP A 377 -2.86 0.97 21.85
C ASP A 377 -2.59 0.45 20.44
N THR A 378 -2.05 -0.75 20.30
CA THR A 378 -1.65 -1.31 19.01
C THR A 378 -2.10 -2.76 18.84
N ALA A 379 -2.48 -3.12 17.62
CA ALA A 379 -2.74 -4.49 17.21
C ALA A 379 -1.69 -4.95 16.19
N SER A 380 -1.40 -6.26 16.17
CA SER A 380 -0.43 -6.83 15.23
C SER A 380 -0.98 -6.79 13.81
N LEU A 381 -0.20 -6.23 12.88
CA LEU A 381 -0.50 -6.25 11.45
C LEU A 381 -0.19 -7.63 10.83
N GLY A 382 0.79 -8.36 11.38
CA GLY A 382 1.17 -9.71 10.92
C GLY A 382 1.90 -9.78 9.59
N GLY A 383 2.20 -8.65 8.96
CA GLY A 383 2.82 -8.55 7.63
C GLY A 383 3.88 -7.46 7.52
N SER A 384 4.07 -6.97 6.31
CA SER A 384 4.84 -5.75 6.00
C SER A 384 3.92 -4.79 5.27
N GLU A 385 4.09 -3.48 5.47
CA GLU A 385 3.21 -2.42 4.98
C GLU A 385 4.06 -1.25 4.50
N ASP A 386 3.92 -0.85 3.23
CA ASP A 386 4.75 0.20 2.65
C ASP A 386 4.33 1.63 3.07
N PHE A 387 3.16 1.79 3.68
CA PHE A 387 2.78 3.03 4.39
C PHE A 387 3.85 3.46 5.41
N SER A 388 4.65 2.52 5.88
CA SER A 388 5.80 2.78 6.75
C SER A 388 6.82 3.75 6.15
N TYR A 389 6.96 3.83 4.82
CA TYR A 389 7.77 4.86 4.16
C TYR A 389 7.21 6.26 4.40
N MET A 390 5.87 6.40 4.28
CA MET A 390 5.18 7.67 4.51
C MET A 390 5.27 8.08 5.97
N MET A 391 5.02 7.13 6.90
CA MET A 391 5.12 7.37 8.35
C MET A 391 6.51 7.86 8.73
N LYS A 392 7.55 7.12 8.32
CA LYS A 392 8.95 7.46 8.62
C LYS A 392 9.31 8.85 8.09
N HIS A 393 8.89 9.18 6.86
CA HIS A 393 9.16 10.49 6.28
C HIS A 393 8.52 11.62 7.07
N VAL A 394 7.24 11.49 7.43
CA VAL A 394 6.52 12.50 8.23
C VAL A 394 7.13 12.64 9.63
N GLN A 395 7.44 11.53 10.29
CA GLN A 395 8.08 11.51 11.62
C GLN A 395 9.48 12.13 11.59
N ASP A 396 10.30 11.84 10.60
CA ASP A 396 11.64 12.42 10.43
C ASP A 396 11.59 13.94 10.19
N ASN A 397 10.50 14.45 9.62
CA ASN A 397 10.25 15.87 9.41
C ASN A 397 9.54 16.54 10.61
N GLY A 398 9.36 15.82 11.74
CA GLY A 398 8.80 16.35 12.98
C GLY A 398 7.27 16.33 13.05
N GLY A 399 6.60 15.67 12.13
CA GLY A 399 5.17 15.37 12.18
C GLY A 399 4.86 14.10 12.98
N GLU A 400 3.59 13.77 13.10
CA GLU A 400 3.09 12.58 13.79
C GLU A 400 2.33 11.66 12.81
N ALA A 401 2.48 10.35 12.97
CA ALA A 401 1.83 9.36 12.12
C ALA A 401 1.23 8.20 12.93
N THR A 402 0.07 7.70 12.51
CA THR A 402 -0.49 6.45 13.04
C THR A 402 -1.12 5.61 11.94
N PHE A 403 -0.98 4.30 12.07
CA PHE A 403 -1.65 3.31 11.23
C PHE A 403 -2.66 2.56 12.09
N MET A 404 -3.93 2.89 11.94
CA MET A 404 -5.03 2.33 12.73
C MET A 404 -5.44 0.96 12.18
N MET A 405 -6.14 0.16 13.00
CA MET A 405 -6.83 -1.03 12.53
C MET A 405 -8.34 -0.75 12.58
N ALA A 406 -8.98 -0.67 11.42
CA ALA A 406 -10.44 -0.60 11.29
C ALA A 406 -10.99 -2.01 11.44
N MET A 407 -11.53 -2.31 12.62
CA MET A 407 -11.81 -3.67 13.04
C MET A 407 -13.26 -4.07 12.75
N THR A 408 -13.43 -5.25 12.16
CA THR A 408 -14.75 -5.80 11.82
C THR A 408 -14.71 -7.31 11.76
N GLU A 409 -15.85 -7.95 11.54
CA GLU A 409 -15.92 -9.36 11.22
C GLU A 409 -15.33 -9.58 9.80
N VAL A 410 -14.36 -10.48 9.70
CA VAL A 410 -13.72 -10.91 8.45
C VAL A 410 -13.99 -12.39 8.26
N TYR A 411 -14.54 -12.77 7.12
CA TYR A 411 -15.07 -14.11 6.88
C TYR A 411 -14.02 -15.14 6.49
N ALA A 412 -12.87 -14.69 5.98
CA ALA A 412 -11.68 -15.54 5.74
C ALA A 412 -10.41 -14.71 5.90
N PRO A 413 -9.24 -15.32 6.18
CA PRO A 413 -7.97 -14.60 6.28
C PRO A 413 -7.65 -13.78 5.03
N ALA A 414 -6.92 -12.67 5.18
CA ALA A 414 -6.40 -11.92 4.05
C ALA A 414 -5.64 -12.83 3.07
N HIS A 415 -5.68 -12.50 1.78
CA HIS A 415 -5.12 -13.25 0.64
C HIS A 415 -5.79 -14.60 0.37
N ASN A 416 -6.88 -14.91 1.08
CA ASN A 416 -7.69 -16.10 0.80
C ASN A 416 -8.73 -15.83 -0.28
N ARG A 417 -9.01 -16.80 -1.13
CA ARG A 417 -10.02 -16.73 -2.19
C ARG A 417 -11.48 -16.49 -1.72
N LEU A 418 -11.74 -16.72 -0.44
CA LEU A 418 -13.02 -16.49 0.25
C LEU A 418 -13.00 -15.22 1.12
N PHE A 419 -11.94 -14.39 1.00
CA PHE A 419 -11.85 -13.16 1.79
C PHE A 419 -13.03 -12.25 1.52
N ASP A 420 -13.63 -11.77 2.58
CA ASP A 420 -14.64 -10.73 2.59
C ASP A 420 -14.79 -10.19 4.02
N PHE A 421 -15.44 -9.05 4.19
CA PHE A 421 -15.59 -8.39 5.47
C PHE A 421 -16.97 -7.73 5.62
N ASN A 422 -17.41 -7.50 6.86
CA ASN A 422 -18.65 -6.82 7.15
C ASN A 422 -18.56 -5.34 6.74
N GLU A 423 -19.38 -4.93 5.77
CA GLU A 423 -19.37 -3.60 5.15
C GLU A 423 -19.69 -2.44 6.13
N LYS A 424 -20.17 -2.72 7.34
CA LYS A 424 -20.40 -1.69 8.38
C LYS A 424 -19.11 -0.94 8.75
N VAL A 425 -17.94 -1.55 8.60
CA VAL A 425 -16.64 -0.92 8.84
C VAL A 425 -16.43 0.33 7.98
N LEU A 426 -17.02 0.40 6.80
CA LEU A 426 -16.88 1.53 5.88
C LEU A 426 -17.38 2.83 6.52
N VAL A 427 -18.59 2.83 7.02
CA VAL A 427 -19.20 4.02 7.70
C VAL A 427 -18.44 4.34 8.97
N ASN A 428 -18.10 3.34 9.79
CA ASN A 428 -17.37 3.52 11.03
C ASN A 428 -16.01 4.19 10.79
N ALA A 429 -15.24 3.72 9.81
CA ALA A 429 -13.95 4.31 9.47
C ALA A 429 -14.08 5.74 8.91
N VAL A 430 -15.09 6.02 8.07
CA VAL A 430 -15.39 7.39 7.60
C VAL A 430 -15.62 8.34 8.76
N LYS A 431 -16.42 7.94 9.77
CA LYS A 431 -16.64 8.74 10.98
C LYS A 431 -15.33 9.02 11.72
N VAL A 432 -14.50 7.98 11.93
CA VAL A 432 -13.23 8.10 12.67
C VAL A 432 -12.28 9.06 11.97
N PHE A 433 -11.97 8.82 10.69
CA PHE A 433 -11.07 9.68 9.92
C PHE A 433 -11.56 11.14 9.87
N SER A 434 -12.86 11.34 9.61
CA SER A 434 -13.42 12.68 9.51
C SER A 434 -13.44 13.41 10.86
N ALA A 435 -13.78 12.72 11.96
CA ALA A 435 -13.83 13.31 13.30
C ALA A 435 -12.42 13.66 13.82
N VAL A 436 -11.43 12.78 13.60
CA VAL A 436 -10.03 13.05 13.99
C VAL A 436 -9.46 14.21 13.17
N THR A 437 -9.71 14.23 11.86
CA THR A 437 -9.30 15.34 10.99
C THR A 437 -9.94 16.66 11.43
N TYR A 438 -11.24 16.66 11.74
CA TYR A 438 -11.91 17.82 12.28
C TYR A 438 -11.30 18.26 13.62
N ASP A 439 -11.01 17.34 14.54
CA ASP A 439 -10.36 17.67 15.83
C ASP A 439 -9.02 18.36 15.68
N ILE A 440 -8.24 17.97 14.65
CA ILE A 440 -6.94 18.58 14.35
C ILE A 440 -7.11 19.97 13.70
N LEU A 441 -8.06 20.10 12.77
CA LEU A 441 -8.22 21.29 11.91
C LEU A 441 -9.32 22.26 12.36
N LYS A 442 -10.07 21.98 13.44
CA LYS A 442 -11.13 22.87 13.91
C LYS A 442 -10.56 24.22 14.36
N TYR A 443 -11.31 25.29 14.06
CA TYR A 443 -11.04 26.57 14.67
C TYR A 443 -11.12 26.45 16.19
N LEU A 444 -10.08 26.88 16.89
CA LEU A 444 -10.22 27.19 18.32
C LEU A 444 -10.93 28.53 18.38
N GLU A 445 -12.22 28.53 18.77
CA GLU A 445 -12.88 29.75 19.18
C GLU A 445 -12.12 30.26 20.43
N GLU A 446 -11.48 31.46 20.32
CA GLU A 446 -10.83 32.13 21.44
C GLU A 446 -11.84 32.55 22.51
#